data_be6ce05ef1943018ff5f082d865aeabe
#
_entry.id   be6ce05ef1943018ff5f082d865aeabe
#
_cell.length_a   1.000
_cell.length_b   1.000
_cell.length_c   1.000
_cell.angle_alpha   90.00
_cell.angle_beta   90.00
_cell.angle_gamma   90.00
#
_symmetry.space_group_name_H-M   'P 1'
#
loop_
_entity.id
_entity.type
_entity.pdbx_description
1 polymer ?
#
loop_
_entity_poly.entity_id
_entity_poly.type
_entity_poly.pdbx_seq_one_letter_code
_entity_poly.pdbx_strand_id
1 'polypeptide(L)'
;MRILVTGGCGFIGSNFIKHMLNTYEDYKIYNVDKLTYAGSEDNLGEFKNHQNYYFHQCDINEYATLHYMVRENKIDTIINFAAESHVDRSIENSDEFIQSNINGTHSLLKLLHEFPIKKYVQISTDEVYGTLTEDDEPFTEDTPLAPNSPYAASKTSADLLCRSFYETYKYPIVITRCSNNYGPNQYPEKLIPLMIEKAKNNEKLPVYGDGRNIRDWIHVQDHCEAIDMVLHKGRDGEIYNIGGLDEKRNIDIVKCILDSLKKPYGFIDFVEDRKGHDWRYAMDISKIKNELGWSPRIKFEDGIGELLK
;
A
#
# COMPACT_ATOMS: atom_id res chain seq x y z
N MET A 1 -15.16 -11.10 13.59
CA MET A 1 -14.53 -9.76 13.58
C MET A 1 -15.38 -8.83 12.73
N ARG A 2 -15.46 -7.55 13.07
CA ARG A 2 -16.16 -6.52 12.28
C ARG A 2 -15.16 -5.43 11.92
N ILE A 3 -14.72 -5.47 10.67
CA ILE A 3 -13.56 -4.70 10.20
C ILE A 3 -14.03 -3.50 9.38
N LEU A 4 -13.61 -2.31 9.76
CA LEU A 4 -13.65 -1.14 8.90
C LEU A 4 -12.37 -1.12 8.04
N VAL A 5 -12.53 -1.26 6.74
CA VAL A 5 -11.45 -1.10 5.76
C VAL A 5 -11.65 0.23 5.06
N THR A 6 -10.67 1.12 5.11
CA THR A 6 -10.71 2.37 4.37
C THR A 6 -9.83 2.28 3.14
N GLY A 7 -10.23 2.91 2.03
CA GLY A 7 -9.52 2.78 0.75
C GLY A 7 -9.63 1.39 0.12
N GLY A 8 -10.71 0.65 0.46
CA GLY A 8 -10.89 -0.72 0.02
C GLY A 8 -11.33 -0.89 -1.44
N CYS A 9 -11.62 0.18 -2.16
CA CYS A 9 -11.85 0.17 -3.62
C CYS A 9 -10.56 0.43 -4.42
N GLY A 10 -9.46 0.75 -3.74
CA GLY A 10 -8.13 0.90 -4.33
C GLY A 10 -7.44 -0.43 -4.60
N PHE A 11 -6.22 -0.37 -5.12
CA PHE A 11 -5.41 -1.53 -5.51
C PHE A 11 -5.20 -2.55 -4.37
N ILE A 12 -4.49 -2.14 -3.31
CA ILE A 12 -4.15 -3.07 -2.22
C ILE A 12 -5.39 -3.41 -1.40
N GLY A 13 -6.22 -2.40 -1.08
CA GLY A 13 -7.42 -2.58 -0.26
C GLY A 13 -8.43 -3.56 -0.86
N SER A 14 -8.66 -3.54 -2.18
CA SER A 14 -9.57 -4.47 -2.85
C SER A 14 -9.06 -5.92 -2.82
N ASN A 15 -7.76 -6.12 -3.03
CA ASN A 15 -7.15 -7.45 -2.92
C ASN A 15 -7.19 -7.97 -1.46
N PHE A 16 -6.96 -7.09 -0.49
CA PHE A 16 -7.07 -7.44 0.93
C PHE A 16 -8.51 -7.84 1.32
N ILE A 17 -9.52 -7.09 0.87
CA ILE A 17 -10.93 -7.44 1.13
C ILE A 17 -11.26 -8.82 0.55
N LYS A 18 -10.84 -9.11 -0.68
CA LYS A 18 -11.03 -10.42 -1.31
C LYS A 18 -10.34 -11.53 -0.52
N HIS A 19 -9.10 -11.30 -0.08
CA HIS A 19 -8.36 -12.24 0.75
C HIS A 19 -9.11 -12.55 2.05
N MET A 20 -9.56 -11.53 2.77
CA MET A 20 -10.26 -11.69 4.04
C MET A 20 -11.60 -12.41 3.91
N LEU A 21 -12.41 -12.07 2.89
CA LEU A 21 -13.71 -12.70 2.65
C LEU A 21 -13.58 -14.17 2.19
N ASN A 22 -12.49 -14.52 1.50
CA ASN A 22 -12.19 -15.89 1.13
C ASN A 22 -11.66 -16.73 2.30
N THR A 23 -10.98 -16.10 3.23
CA THR A 23 -10.30 -16.80 4.34
C THR A 23 -11.19 -16.98 5.56
N TYR A 24 -12.07 -16.01 5.84
CA TYR A 24 -12.83 -15.95 7.10
C TYR A 24 -14.33 -15.80 6.87
N GLU A 25 -15.08 -16.89 7.01
CA GLU A 25 -16.53 -16.92 6.76
C GLU A 25 -17.33 -16.01 7.70
N ASP A 26 -16.86 -15.82 8.94
CA ASP A 26 -17.57 -15.07 9.99
C ASP A 26 -17.19 -13.58 10.04
N TYR A 27 -16.24 -13.12 9.22
CA TYR A 27 -15.82 -11.72 9.26
C TYR A 27 -16.76 -10.85 8.43
N LYS A 28 -17.08 -9.66 8.97
CA LYS A 28 -17.84 -8.65 8.25
C LYS A 28 -16.94 -7.49 7.89
N ILE A 29 -16.90 -7.15 6.61
CA ILE A 29 -16.09 -6.07 6.08
C ILE A 29 -16.98 -4.87 5.75
N TYR A 30 -16.70 -3.77 6.40
CA TYR A 30 -17.30 -2.46 6.13
C TYR A 30 -16.27 -1.62 5.40
N ASN A 31 -16.44 -1.50 4.09
CA ASN A 31 -15.51 -0.77 3.23
C ASN A 31 -15.94 0.68 3.10
N VAL A 32 -15.05 1.60 3.42
CA VAL A 32 -15.21 3.04 3.21
C VAL A 32 -14.20 3.50 2.17
N ASP A 33 -14.71 4.10 1.10
CA ASP A 33 -13.86 4.67 0.05
C ASP A 33 -14.52 5.94 -0.50
N LYS A 34 -13.72 6.95 -0.77
CA LYS A 34 -14.16 8.21 -1.36
C LYS A 34 -14.44 8.07 -2.87
N LEU A 35 -13.92 7.01 -3.50
CA LEU A 35 -13.92 6.76 -4.95
C LEU A 35 -13.26 7.93 -5.71
N THR A 36 -12.00 8.19 -5.37
CA THR A 36 -11.15 9.09 -6.16
C THR A 36 -10.74 8.40 -7.47
N TYR A 37 -9.85 9.01 -8.22
CA TYR A 37 -9.45 8.55 -9.55
C TYR A 37 -8.94 7.09 -9.62
N ALA A 38 -8.38 6.56 -8.54
CA ALA A 38 -7.80 5.21 -8.49
C ALA A 38 -8.69 4.18 -7.78
N GLY A 39 -9.82 4.61 -7.19
CA GLY A 39 -10.77 3.74 -6.50
C GLY A 39 -11.94 3.34 -7.39
N SER A 40 -12.24 2.04 -7.47
CA SER A 40 -13.41 1.52 -8.17
C SER A 40 -13.99 0.30 -7.45
N GLU A 41 -15.30 0.25 -7.26
CA GLU A 41 -15.98 -0.95 -6.74
C GLU A 41 -15.81 -2.16 -7.69
N ASP A 42 -15.54 -1.93 -8.97
CA ASP A 42 -15.29 -3.03 -9.92
C ASP A 42 -14.01 -3.79 -9.61
N ASN A 43 -13.08 -3.19 -8.87
CA ASN A 43 -11.90 -3.88 -8.35
C ASN A 43 -12.25 -5.05 -7.41
N LEU A 44 -13.45 -5.07 -6.82
CA LEU A 44 -13.92 -6.17 -5.97
C LEU A 44 -14.56 -7.32 -6.76
N GLY A 45 -14.94 -7.09 -8.02
CA GLY A 45 -15.56 -8.11 -8.86
C GLY A 45 -16.83 -8.69 -8.22
N GLU A 46 -16.92 -10.01 -8.12
CA GLU A 46 -18.05 -10.71 -7.52
C GLU A 46 -18.23 -10.45 -6.02
N PHE A 47 -17.14 -10.11 -5.31
CA PHE A 47 -17.15 -9.86 -3.87
C PHE A 47 -17.98 -8.62 -3.47
N LYS A 48 -18.29 -7.72 -4.39
CA LYS A 48 -19.20 -6.59 -4.12
C LYS A 48 -20.60 -7.03 -3.71
N ASN A 49 -21.00 -8.27 -4.05
CA ASN A 49 -22.28 -8.86 -3.68
C ASN A 49 -22.16 -9.89 -2.54
N HIS A 50 -20.99 -10.01 -1.91
CA HIS A 50 -20.79 -10.97 -0.83
C HIS A 50 -21.61 -10.59 0.40
N GLN A 51 -22.28 -11.57 1.04
CA GLN A 51 -23.21 -11.33 2.18
C GLN A 51 -22.57 -10.64 3.39
N ASN A 52 -21.25 -10.70 3.54
CA ASN A 52 -20.49 -10.10 4.65
C ASN A 52 -19.73 -8.84 4.20
N TYR A 53 -19.99 -8.31 3.02
CA TYR A 53 -19.39 -7.09 2.49
C TYR A 53 -20.41 -5.95 2.47
N TYR A 54 -20.03 -4.81 2.99
CA TYR A 54 -20.85 -3.59 3.06
C TYR A 54 -20.02 -2.39 2.57
N PHE A 55 -20.49 -1.72 1.54
CA PHE A 55 -19.83 -0.54 0.99
C PHE A 55 -20.50 0.77 1.43
N HIS A 56 -19.67 1.77 1.74
CA HIS A 56 -20.11 3.14 2.02
C HIS A 56 -19.16 4.12 1.33
N GLN A 57 -19.70 4.90 0.40
CA GLN A 57 -18.93 5.99 -0.20
C GLN A 57 -18.83 7.14 0.81
N CYS A 58 -17.61 7.40 1.31
CA CYS A 58 -17.34 8.40 2.33
C CYS A 58 -15.86 8.80 2.33
N ASP A 59 -15.57 10.07 2.58
CA ASP A 59 -14.22 10.54 2.86
C ASP A 59 -13.86 10.23 4.33
N ILE A 60 -12.65 9.73 4.57
CA ILE A 60 -12.18 9.44 5.95
C ILE A 60 -12.04 10.71 6.81
N ASN A 61 -12.16 11.89 6.23
CA ASN A 61 -12.27 13.16 6.96
C ASN A 61 -13.70 13.43 7.50
N GLU A 62 -14.70 12.70 7.03
CA GLU A 62 -16.10 12.84 7.50
C GLU A 62 -16.31 12.13 8.83
N TYR A 63 -15.71 12.68 9.89
CA TYR A 63 -15.71 12.06 11.22
C TYR A 63 -17.10 11.64 11.71
N ALA A 64 -18.13 12.47 11.54
CA ALA A 64 -19.49 12.16 12.00
C ALA A 64 -20.05 10.91 11.34
N THR A 65 -19.81 10.73 10.03
CA THR A 65 -20.22 9.54 9.27
C THR A 65 -19.48 8.29 9.76
N LEU A 66 -18.15 8.38 9.92
CA LEU A 66 -17.33 7.28 10.45
C LEU A 66 -17.75 6.89 11.88
N HIS A 67 -17.95 7.88 12.73
CA HIS A 67 -18.40 7.67 14.12
C HIS A 67 -19.75 6.92 14.15
N TYR A 68 -20.73 7.36 13.35
CA TYR A 68 -22.01 6.68 13.20
C TYR A 68 -21.85 5.23 12.75
N MET A 69 -21.03 5.00 11.71
CA MET A 69 -20.79 3.66 11.17
C MET A 69 -20.15 2.72 12.21
N VAL A 70 -19.12 3.20 12.91
CA VAL A 70 -18.44 2.39 13.94
C VAL A 70 -19.39 1.98 15.04
N ARG A 71 -20.23 2.92 15.51
CA ARG A 71 -21.22 2.69 16.56
C ARG A 71 -22.29 1.69 16.11
N GLU A 72 -22.99 1.96 15.00
CA GLU A 72 -24.15 1.16 14.57
C GLU A 72 -23.74 -0.25 14.14
N ASN A 73 -22.60 -0.38 13.50
CA ASN A 73 -22.12 -1.69 13.05
C ASN A 73 -21.26 -2.42 14.08
N LYS A 74 -21.01 -1.79 15.24
CA LYS A 74 -20.15 -2.33 16.31
C LYS A 74 -18.79 -2.76 15.76
N ILE A 75 -18.17 -1.90 14.95
CA ILE A 75 -16.83 -2.12 14.40
C ILE A 75 -15.86 -2.31 15.56
N ASP A 76 -15.04 -3.32 15.48
CA ASP A 76 -14.03 -3.64 16.50
C ASP A 76 -12.60 -3.62 15.98
N THR A 77 -12.42 -3.40 14.67
CA THR A 77 -11.12 -3.42 14.01
C THR A 77 -11.10 -2.39 12.87
N ILE A 78 -10.00 -1.67 12.71
CA ILE A 78 -9.83 -0.67 11.64
C ILE A 78 -8.54 -0.97 10.88
N ILE A 79 -8.60 -0.99 9.54
CA ILE A 79 -7.41 -1.11 8.68
C ILE A 79 -7.44 0.05 7.69
N ASN A 80 -6.42 0.89 7.75
CA ASN A 80 -6.36 2.12 6.97
C ASN A 80 -5.48 1.96 5.73
N PHE A 81 -6.11 1.70 4.56
CA PHE A 81 -5.48 1.78 3.25
C PHE A 81 -5.70 3.12 2.56
N ALA A 82 -6.67 3.93 3.03
CA ALA A 82 -7.01 5.18 2.38
C ALA A 82 -5.81 6.14 2.40
N ALA A 83 -5.36 6.51 1.21
CA ALA A 83 -4.24 7.42 1.02
C ALA A 83 -4.22 7.97 -0.41
N GLU A 84 -3.78 9.20 -0.59
CA GLU A 84 -3.22 9.66 -1.85
C GLU A 84 -1.79 9.11 -1.97
N SER A 85 -1.44 8.50 -3.13
CA SER A 85 -0.23 7.68 -3.25
C SER A 85 0.61 7.92 -4.52
N HIS A 86 0.28 8.92 -5.34
CA HIS A 86 1.04 9.21 -6.56
C HIS A 86 2.09 10.29 -6.31
N VAL A 87 3.37 9.91 -6.30
CA VAL A 87 4.48 10.82 -5.95
C VAL A 87 4.49 12.07 -6.84
N ASP A 88 4.37 11.93 -8.18
CA ASP A 88 4.41 13.09 -9.09
C ASP A 88 3.29 14.09 -8.78
N ARG A 89 2.06 13.62 -8.52
CA ARG A 89 0.95 14.48 -8.10
C ARG A 89 1.25 15.20 -6.78
N SER A 90 1.96 14.55 -5.84
CA SER A 90 2.35 15.19 -4.57
C SER A 90 3.36 16.32 -4.76
N ILE A 91 4.20 16.22 -5.79
CA ILE A 91 5.18 17.26 -6.16
C ILE A 91 4.48 18.45 -6.83
N GLU A 92 3.42 18.18 -7.60
CA GLU A 92 2.61 19.23 -8.24
C GLU A 92 1.71 19.96 -7.24
N ASN A 93 1.00 19.19 -6.41
CA ASN A 93 0.14 19.71 -5.33
C ASN A 93 0.05 18.72 -4.17
N SER A 94 0.49 19.14 -2.99
CA SER A 94 0.50 18.31 -1.77
C SER A 94 -0.77 18.39 -0.92
N ASP A 95 -1.73 19.26 -1.23
CA ASP A 95 -2.88 19.54 -0.36
C ASP A 95 -3.73 18.28 -0.10
N GLU A 96 -4.05 17.51 -1.15
CA GLU A 96 -4.83 16.29 -1.02
C GLU A 96 -4.08 15.21 -0.18
N PHE A 97 -2.75 15.20 -0.25
CA PHE A 97 -1.92 14.29 0.55
C PHE A 97 -1.96 14.63 2.04
N ILE A 98 -1.97 15.92 2.39
CA ILE A 98 -2.14 16.39 3.77
C ILE A 98 -3.55 16.02 4.26
N GLN A 99 -4.57 16.30 3.46
CA GLN A 99 -5.95 16.01 3.83
C GLN A 99 -6.19 14.50 4.00
N SER A 100 -5.83 13.68 3.02
CA SER A 100 -6.10 12.25 3.07
C SER A 100 -5.17 11.53 4.05
N ASN A 101 -3.85 11.74 3.94
CA ASN A 101 -2.89 10.91 4.65
C ASN A 101 -2.70 11.33 6.10
N ILE A 102 -2.78 12.64 6.42
CA ILE A 102 -2.57 13.16 7.78
C ILE A 102 -3.90 13.37 8.49
N ASN A 103 -4.76 14.25 7.96
CA ASN A 103 -6.02 14.59 8.62
C ASN A 103 -6.97 13.39 8.64
N GLY A 104 -7.04 12.61 7.55
CA GLY A 104 -7.82 11.39 7.47
C GLY A 104 -7.36 10.35 8.49
N THR A 105 -6.05 10.09 8.61
CA THR A 105 -5.50 9.21 9.65
C THR A 105 -5.86 9.71 11.05
N HIS A 106 -5.70 11.01 11.32
CA HIS A 106 -6.09 11.59 12.61
C HIS A 106 -7.59 11.42 12.88
N SER A 107 -8.44 11.58 11.88
CA SER A 107 -9.89 11.36 12.01
C SER A 107 -10.20 9.92 12.44
N LEU A 108 -9.53 8.91 11.86
CA LEU A 108 -9.69 7.52 12.25
C LEU A 108 -9.16 7.25 13.67
N LEU A 109 -8.01 7.82 14.03
CA LEU A 109 -7.41 7.64 15.35
C LEU A 109 -8.30 8.19 16.47
N LYS A 110 -9.05 9.27 16.23
CA LYS A 110 -10.03 9.80 17.21
C LYS A 110 -11.11 8.79 17.59
N LEU A 111 -11.48 7.88 16.69
CA LEU A 111 -12.47 6.83 16.99
C LEU A 111 -12.01 5.91 18.11
N LEU A 112 -10.69 5.73 18.30
CA LEU A 112 -10.14 4.90 19.37
C LEU A 112 -10.38 5.47 20.77
N HIS A 113 -10.67 6.78 20.90
CA HIS A 113 -11.05 7.38 22.18
C HIS A 113 -12.48 7.01 22.62
N GLU A 114 -13.35 6.76 21.64
CA GLU A 114 -14.79 6.63 21.90
C GLU A 114 -15.29 5.19 21.79
N PHE A 115 -14.55 4.33 21.07
CA PHE A 115 -14.95 2.96 20.80
C PHE A 115 -13.89 1.95 21.23
N PRO A 116 -14.30 0.75 21.68
CA PRO A 116 -13.40 -0.32 22.10
C PRO A 116 -12.81 -1.04 20.87
N ILE A 117 -12.01 -0.33 20.08
CA ILE A 117 -11.31 -0.89 18.93
C ILE A 117 -10.22 -1.84 19.45
N LYS A 118 -10.24 -3.08 18.96
CA LYS A 118 -9.31 -4.14 19.37
C LYS A 118 -7.99 -4.13 18.60
N LYS A 119 -8.01 -3.59 17.38
CA LYS A 119 -6.82 -3.44 16.53
C LYS A 119 -7.03 -2.33 15.51
N TYR A 120 -6.02 -1.48 15.36
CA TYR A 120 -5.88 -0.50 14.29
C TYR A 120 -4.60 -0.82 13.52
N VAL A 121 -4.72 -1.04 12.21
CA VAL A 121 -3.56 -1.27 11.32
C VAL A 121 -3.40 -0.10 10.38
N GLN A 122 -2.26 0.58 10.45
CA GLN A 122 -1.88 1.63 9.52
C GLN A 122 -1.04 1.04 8.39
N ILE A 123 -1.50 1.17 7.16
CA ILE A 123 -0.72 0.76 5.98
C ILE A 123 0.15 1.93 5.54
N SER A 124 1.47 1.75 5.60
CA SER A 124 2.49 2.72 5.24
C SER A 124 3.41 2.20 4.14
N THR A 125 4.52 2.84 3.91
CA THR A 125 5.44 2.63 2.78
C THR A 125 6.89 2.69 3.23
N ASP A 126 7.80 2.05 2.50
CA ASP A 126 9.25 2.14 2.64
C ASP A 126 9.79 3.55 2.33
N GLU A 127 9.07 4.32 1.52
CA GLU A 127 9.47 5.70 1.16
C GLU A 127 9.63 6.62 2.38
N VAL A 128 9.08 6.27 3.54
CA VAL A 128 9.26 7.02 4.79
C VAL A 128 10.71 6.99 5.30
N TYR A 129 11.50 6.01 4.88
CA TYR A 129 12.91 5.86 5.28
C TYR A 129 13.86 6.72 4.43
N GLY A 130 13.42 7.18 3.25
CA GLY A 130 14.24 7.91 2.30
C GLY A 130 14.94 6.98 1.31
N THR A 131 16.18 7.29 0.94
CA THR A 131 16.93 6.57 -0.09
C THR A 131 18.13 5.82 0.46
N LEU A 132 18.46 4.68 -0.16
CA LEU A 132 19.71 3.95 0.05
C LEU A 132 20.67 4.19 -1.12
N THR A 133 21.98 4.06 -0.86
CA THR A 133 23.02 3.85 -1.89
C THR A 133 23.05 2.38 -2.31
N GLU A 134 23.93 2.03 -3.28
CA GLU A 134 24.09 0.63 -3.70
C GLU A 134 24.68 -0.24 -2.57
N ASP A 135 25.51 0.33 -1.70
CA ASP A 135 26.28 -0.37 -0.67
C ASP A 135 25.60 -0.37 0.71
N ASP A 136 24.49 0.36 0.87
CA ASP A 136 23.79 0.43 2.16
C ASP A 136 23.02 -0.86 2.45
N GLU A 137 22.94 -1.24 3.73
CA GLU A 137 22.09 -2.33 4.19
C GLU A 137 20.60 -1.97 4.01
N PRO A 138 19.72 -2.96 3.81
CA PRO A 138 18.28 -2.74 3.72
C PRO A 138 17.70 -2.03 4.94
N PHE A 139 16.61 -1.29 4.75
CA PHE A 139 15.88 -0.62 5.83
C PHE A 139 15.34 -1.60 6.86
N THR A 140 15.66 -1.37 8.12
CA THR A 140 15.03 -2.02 9.27
C THR A 140 13.95 -1.11 9.87
N GLU A 141 13.13 -1.63 10.77
CA GLU A 141 12.12 -0.82 11.48
C GLU A 141 12.74 0.27 12.36
N ASP A 142 14.02 0.13 12.74
CA ASP A 142 14.78 1.09 13.53
C ASP A 142 15.47 2.16 12.67
N THR A 143 15.45 2.04 11.35
CA THR A 143 16.03 3.04 10.44
C THR A 143 15.36 4.40 10.64
N PRO A 144 16.10 5.49 10.82
CA PRO A 144 15.55 6.84 10.95
C PRO A 144 14.71 7.25 9.74
N LEU A 145 13.62 7.97 9.98
CA LEU A 145 12.73 8.44 8.93
C LEU A 145 13.35 9.68 8.25
N ALA A 146 13.46 9.64 6.92
CA ALA A 146 14.05 10.70 6.10
C ALA A 146 13.33 10.86 4.74
N PRO A 147 12.01 11.15 4.73
CA PRO A 147 11.21 11.20 3.52
C PRO A 147 11.66 12.30 2.55
N ASN A 148 11.79 11.99 1.25
CA ASN A 148 12.29 12.91 0.21
C ASN A 148 11.19 13.48 -0.70
N SER A 149 9.94 13.07 -0.54
CA SER A 149 8.81 13.60 -1.32
C SER A 149 7.68 14.07 -0.42
N PRO A 150 6.78 14.97 -0.89
CA PRO A 150 5.59 15.35 -0.13
C PRO A 150 4.68 14.16 0.22
N TYR A 151 4.55 13.18 -0.68
CA TYR A 151 3.86 11.92 -0.39
C TYR A 151 4.52 11.19 0.79
N ALA A 152 5.82 10.90 0.70
CA ALA A 152 6.56 10.21 1.75
C ALA A 152 6.48 10.97 3.09
N ALA A 153 6.59 12.30 3.07
CA ALA A 153 6.44 13.13 4.27
C ALA A 153 5.04 13.03 4.88
N SER A 154 3.98 12.97 4.05
CA SER A 154 2.60 12.81 4.54
C SER A 154 2.38 11.43 5.18
N LYS A 155 2.94 10.36 4.61
CA LYS A 155 2.91 9.01 5.18
C LYS A 155 3.71 8.91 6.47
N THR A 156 4.90 9.52 6.52
CA THR A 156 5.70 9.66 7.75
C THR A 156 4.92 10.36 8.85
N SER A 157 4.21 11.44 8.53
CA SER A 157 3.38 12.17 9.48
C SER A 157 2.25 11.30 10.05
N ALA A 158 1.61 10.49 9.19
CA ALA A 158 0.60 9.51 9.61
C ALA A 158 1.18 8.46 10.57
N ASP A 159 2.36 7.91 10.25
CA ASP A 159 3.06 6.95 11.12
C ASP A 159 3.38 7.56 12.50
N LEU A 160 3.87 8.81 12.52
CA LEU A 160 4.19 9.52 13.77
C LEU A 160 2.92 9.83 14.60
N LEU A 161 1.79 10.13 13.96
CA LEU A 161 0.50 10.24 14.64
C LEU A 161 0.10 8.90 15.28
N CYS A 162 0.14 7.81 14.53
CA CYS A 162 -0.15 6.47 15.04
C CYS A 162 0.74 6.12 16.23
N ARG A 163 2.07 6.34 16.11
CA ARG A 163 3.02 6.14 17.20
C ARG A 163 2.68 6.99 18.41
N SER A 164 2.35 8.28 18.24
CA SER A 164 2.03 9.18 19.36
C SER A 164 0.77 8.73 20.11
N PHE A 165 -0.25 8.25 19.40
CA PHE A 165 -1.48 7.73 20.01
C PHE A 165 -1.22 6.43 20.80
N TYR A 166 -0.37 5.54 20.29
CA TYR A 166 0.07 4.38 21.05
C TYR A 166 0.84 4.78 22.30
N GLU A 167 1.86 5.65 22.19
CA GLU A 167 2.69 6.02 23.33
C GLU A 167 1.90 6.75 24.44
N THR A 168 0.96 7.61 24.03
CA THR A 168 0.18 8.43 24.97
C THR A 168 -0.98 7.64 25.60
N TYR A 169 -1.72 6.88 24.78
CA TYR A 169 -2.98 6.28 25.21
C TYR A 169 -2.94 4.76 25.29
N LYS A 170 -1.88 4.14 24.78
CA LYS A 170 -1.72 2.68 24.68
C LYS A 170 -2.83 2.00 23.89
N TYR A 171 -3.35 2.67 22.84
CA TYR A 171 -4.31 2.07 21.93
C TYR A 171 -3.66 0.95 21.09
N PRO A 172 -4.44 -0.06 20.69
CA PRO A 172 -3.93 -1.24 19.99
C PRO A 172 -3.60 -0.93 18.52
N ILE A 173 -2.56 -0.13 18.29
CA ILE A 173 -2.13 0.34 16.99
C ILE A 173 -0.89 -0.45 16.55
N VAL A 174 -0.87 -0.87 15.27
CA VAL A 174 0.29 -1.44 14.60
C VAL A 174 0.47 -0.77 13.25
N ILE A 175 1.71 -0.60 12.80
CA ILE A 175 2.05 0.01 11.52
C ILE A 175 2.72 -1.05 10.65
N THR A 176 2.35 -1.11 9.35
CA THR A 176 3.11 -1.87 8.36
C THR A 176 3.72 -0.93 7.34
N ARG A 177 4.99 -1.14 6.98
CA ARG A 177 5.69 -0.42 5.90
C ARG A 177 6.02 -1.41 4.80
N CYS A 178 5.50 -1.18 3.61
CA CYS A 178 5.68 -2.12 2.51
C CYS A 178 6.58 -1.57 1.41
N SER A 179 7.25 -2.47 0.71
CA SER A 179 7.96 -2.20 -0.53
C SER A 179 7.00 -2.02 -1.71
N ASN A 180 7.54 -1.84 -2.93
CA ASN A 180 6.74 -1.57 -4.11
C ASN A 180 5.82 -2.76 -4.46
N ASN A 181 4.52 -2.52 -4.36
CA ASN A 181 3.52 -3.52 -4.70
C ASN A 181 3.25 -3.60 -6.20
N TYR A 182 2.98 -4.81 -6.70
CA TYR A 182 2.47 -5.05 -8.04
C TYR A 182 1.42 -6.18 -8.02
N GLY A 183 0.55 -6.22 -9.02
CA GLY A 183 -0.47 -7.27 -9.10
C GLY A 183 -1.81 -6.78 -9.68
N PRO A 184 -2.86 -7.62 -9.61
CA PRO A 184 -4.20 -7.30 -10.11
C PRO A 184 -4.79 -6.03 -9.47
N ASN A 185 -5.53 -5.24 -10.26
CA ASN A 185 -6.16 -3.97 -9.88
C ASN A 185 -5.19 -2.80 -9.64
N GLN A 186 -3.90 -2.95 -9.93
CA GLN A 186 -2.98 -1.81 -9.86
C GLN A 186 -3.35 -0.76 -10.92
N TYR A 187 -3.46 0.51 -10.49
CA TYR A 187 -3.89 1.59 -11.35
C TYR A 187 -2.89 1.84 -12.49
N PRO A 188 -3.37 2.09 -13.74
CA PRO A 188 -2.53 2.14 -14.94
C PRO A 188 -1.42 3.21 -14.96
N GLU A 189 -1.43 4.20 -14.06
CA GLU A 189 -0.35 5.20 -13.95
C GLU A 189 0.95 4.67 -13.33
N LYS A 190 0.91 3.51 -12.67
CA LYS A 190 2.08 2.91 -12.01
C LYS A 190 2.95 2.16 -13.02
N LEU A 191 4.25 2.03 -12.71
CA LEU A 191 5.27 1.53 -13.64
C LEU A 191 4.84 0.24 -14.38
N ILE A 192 4.53 -0.82 -13.66
CA ILE A 192 4.26 -2.13 -14.28
C ILE A 192 3.01 -2.11 -15.16
N PRO A 193 1.81 -1.70 -14.68
CA PRO A 193 0.63 -1.70 -15.52
C PRO A 193 0.75 -0.72 -16.70
N LEU A 194 1.38 0.45 -16.51
CA LEU A 194 1.63 1.42 -17.59
C LEU A 194 2.49 0.81 -18.70
N MET A 195 3.60 0.14 -18.33
CA MET A 195 4.50 -0.46 -19.31
C MET A 195 3.84 -1.62 -20.05
N ILE A 196 3.02 -2.44 -19.36
CA ILE A 196 2.26 -3.51 -19.98
C ILE A 196 1.25 -2.96 -20.98
N GLU A 197 0.46 -1.96 -20.61
CA GLU A 197 -0.54 -1.33 -21.46
C GLU A 197 0.11 -0.72 -22.72
N LYS A 198 1.13 0.10 -22.55
CA LYS A 198 1.85 0.73 -23.65
C LYS A 198 2.51 -0.29 -24.58
N ALA A 199 3.13 -1.33 -24.01
CA ALA A 199 3.73 -2.40 -24.81
C ALA A 199 2.66 -3.17 -25.62
N LYS A 200 1.51 -3.50 -25.02
CA LYS A 200 0.39 -4.14 -25.74
C LYS A 200 -0.13 -3.27 -26.88
N ASN A 201 -0.18 -1.96 -26.70
CA ASN A 201 -0.65 -0.98 -27.69
C ASN A 201 0.41 -0.56 -28.72
N ASN A 202 1.64 -1.10 -28.67
CA ASN A 202 2.77 -0.71 -29.50
C ASN A 202 3.16 0.78 -29.34
N GLU A 203 3.02 1.31 -28.16
CA GLU A 203 3.42 2.68 -27.81
C GLU A 203 4.84 2.72 -27.20
N LYS A 204 5.43 3.92 -27.10
CA LYS A 204 6.68 4.13 -26.40
C LYS A 204 6.51 3.95 -24.89
N LEU A 205 7.50 3.32 -24.25
CA LEU A 205 7.55 3.04 -22.82
C LEU A 205 8.43 4.10 -22.14
N PRO A 206 7.87 5.11 -21.45
CA PRO A 206 8.66 6.16 -20.82
C PRO A 206 9.42 5.62 -19.60
N VAL A 207 10.73 5.78 -19.61
CA VAL A 207 11.62 5.41 -18.50
C VAL A 207 12.27 6.68 -17.96
N TYR A 208 12.05 6.99 -16.69
CA TYR A 208 12.64 8.15 -16.03
C TYR A 208 14.17 8.02 -15.94
N GLY A 209 14.90 9.10 -16.28
CA GLY A 209 16.37 9.16 -16.24
C GLY A 209 16.99 8.05 -17.09
N ASP A 210 17.88 7.26 -16.49
CA ASP A 210 18.49 6.08 -17.14
C ASP A 210 17.86 4.75 -16.72
N GLY A 211 16.83 4.80 -15.88
CA GLY A 211 16.09 3.64 -15.40
C GLY A 211 16.83 2.76 -14.39
N ARG A 212 17.94 3.23 -13.81
CA ARG A 212 18.76 2.43 -12.89
C ARG A 212 18.28 2.45 -11.44
N ASN A 213 17.29 3.28 -11.09
CA ASN A 213 16.69 3.27 -9.75
C ASN A 213 16.22 1.86 -9.40
N ILE A 214 16.52 1.43 -8.18
CA ILE A 214 16.26 0.08 -7.69
C ILE A 214 15.06 0.12 -6.76
N ARG A 215 14.17 -0.87 -6.90
CA ARG A 215 13.00 -1.06 -6.03
C ARG A 215 12.92 -2.52 -5.62
N ASP A 216 12.54 -2.75 -4.37
CA ASP A 216 12.12 -4.07 -3.89
C ASP A 216 10.65 -4.27 -4.27
N TRP A 217 10.32 -5.39 -4.89
CA TRP A 217 9.00 -5.67 -5.45
C TRP A 217 8.29 -6.80 -4.72
N ILE A 218 7.07 -6.54 -4.27
CA ILE A 218 6.23 -7.53 -3.61
C ILE A 218 4.91 -7.72 -4.37
N HIS A 219 4.51 -8.98 -4.57
CA HIS A 219 3.19 -9.26 -5.12
C HIS A 219 2.10 -8.88 -4.11
N VAL A 220 1.02 -8.26 -4.57
CA VAL A 220 -0.05 -7.75 -3.71
C VAL A 220 -0.70 -8.84 -2.84
N GLN A 221 -0.74 -10.08 -3.31
CA GLN A 221 -1.27 -11.20 -2.53
C GLN A 221 -0.38 -11.51 -1.33
N ASP A 222 0.94 -11.57 -1.50
CA ASP A 222 1.88 -11.75 -0.39
C ASP A 222 1.76 -10.61 0.63
N HIS A 223 1.60 -9.37 0.15
CA HIS A 223 1.37 -8.23 1.02
C HIS A 223 0.05 -8.37 1.81
N CYS A 224 -1.05 -8.78 1.17
CA CYS A 224 -2.32 -9.01 1.85
C CYS A 224 -2.21 -10.10 2.93
N GLU A 225 -1.48 -11.19 2.67
CA GLU A 225 -1.21 -12.23 3.65
C GLU A 225 -0.36 -11.72 4.82
N ALA A 226 0.63 -10.85 4.56
CA ALA A 226 1.42 -10.21 5.61
C ALA A 226 0.55 -9.32 6.51
N ILE A 227 -0.31 -8.49 5.91
CA ILE A 227 -1.24 -7.63 6.67
C ILE A 227 -2.19 -8.49 7.53
N ASP A 228 -2.72 -9.57 6.99
CA ASP A 228 -3.56 -10.52 7.72
C ASP A 228 -2.81 -11.11 8.93
N MET A 229 -1.56 -11.54 8.75
CA MET A 229 -0.72 -12.01 9.85
C MET A 229 -0.48 -10.93 10.91
N VAL A 230 -0.17 -9.70 10.49
CA VAL A 230 0.02 -8.55 11.41
C VAL A 230 -1.28 -8.22 12.14
N LEU A 231 -2.43 -8.22 11.46
CA LEU A 231 -3.74 -8.00 12.07
C LEU A 231 -4.00 -8.94 13.25
N HIS A 232 -3.71 -10.24 13.07
CA HIS A 232 -4.04 -11.26 14.05
C HIS A 232 -2.97 -11.49 15.11
N LYS A 233 -1.68 -11.28 14.78
CA LYS A 233 -0.54 -11.67 15.62
C LYS A 233 0.42 -10.52 15.91
N GLY A 234 0.33 -9.42 15.16
CA GLY A 234 1.21 -8.26 15.36
C GLY A 234 1.05 -7.64 16.74
N ARG A 235 2.15 -7.27 17.37
CA ARG A 235 2.17 -6.65 18.70
C ARG A 235 1.77 -5.17 18.59
N ASP A 236 0.99 -4.70 19.55
CA ASP A 236 0.58 -3.31 19.61
C ASP A 236 1.79 -2.39 19.85
N GLY A 237 1.84 -1.27 19.16
CA GLY A 237 2.93 -0.30 19.18
C GLY A 237 4.08 -0.62 18.24
N GLU A 238 4.08 -1.79 17.61
CA GLU A 238 5.17 -2.22 16.75
C GLU A 238 4.98 -1.78 15.29
N ILE A 239 6.10 -1.73 14.58
CA ILE A 239 6.19 -1.54 13.15
C ILE A 239 6.67 -2.85 12.55
N TYR A 240 6.12 -3.24 11.40
CA TYR A 240 6.58 -4.39 10.63
C TYR A 240 6.87 -4.00 9.19
N ASN A 241 8.12 -4.21 8.77
CA ASN A 241 8.52 -4.10 7.39
C ASN A 241 8.02 -5.30 6.59
N ILE A 242 7.46 -5.05 5.40
CA ILE A 242 6.92 -6.05 4.49
C ILE A 242 7.54 -5.84 3.12
N GLY A 243 8.53 -6.66 2.76
CA GLY A 243 9.28 -6.59 1.50
C GLY A 243 9.17 -7.87 0.68
N GLY A 244 9.39 -7.73 -0.62
CA GLY A 244 9.39 -8.85 -1.55
C GLY A 244 10.71 -9.60 -1.60
N LEU A 245 11.79 -9.00 -1.10
CA LEU A 245 13.18 -9.50 -1.24
C LEU A 245 13.58 -9.68 -2.71
N ASP A 246 13.02 -8.89 -3.60
CA ASP A 246 13.26 -8.97 -5.04
C ASP A 246 13.58 -7.58 -5.61
N GLU A 247 14.83 -7.15 -5.39
CA GLU A 247 15.33 -5.87 -5.87
C GLU A 247 15.57 -5.90 -7.38
N LYS A 248 14.95 -4.98 -8.12
CA LYS A 248 15.13 -4.85 -9.56
C LYS A 248 15.28 -3.39 -9.97
N ARG A 249 16.11 -3.14 -10.97
CA ARG A 249 16.16 -1.84 -11.63
C ARG A 249 14.91 -1.62 -12.46
N ASN A 250 14.42 -0.39 -12.52
CA ASN A 250 13.23 -0.07 -13.32
C ASN A 250 13.40 -0.48 -14.79
N ILE A 251 14.59 -0.28 -15.37
CA ILE A 251 14.88 -0.66 -16.75
C ILE A 251 14.81 -2.19 -16.98
N ASP A 252 15.18 -3.00 -15.96
CA ASP A 252 15.16 -4.46 -16.09
C ASP A 252 13.71 -4.98 -16.06
N ILE A 253 12.83 -4.33 -15.31
CA ILE A 253 11.38 -4.60 -15.33
C ILE A 253 10.80 -4.31 -16.71
N VAL A 254 11.13 -3.15 -17.28
CA VAL A 254 10.67 -2.76 -18.63
C VAL A 254 11.12 -3.76 -19.68
N LYS A 255 12.38 -4.20 -19.62
CA LYS A 255 12.90 -5.24 -20.51
C LYS A 255 12.21 -6.57 -20.32
N CYS A 256 11.99 -7.01 -19.06
CA CYS A 256 11.26 -8.25 -18.75
C CYS A 256 9.84 -8.25 -19.36
N ILE A 257 9.13 -7.13 -19.28
CA ILE A 257 7.79 -6.97 -19.89
C ILE A 257 7.88 -7.06 -21.42
N LEU A 258 8.85 -6.37 -22.05
CA LEU A 258 9.04 -6.40 -23.50
C LEU A 258 9.41 -7.80 -24.00
N ASP A 259 10.31 -8.51 -23.30
CA ASP A 259 10.71 -9.87 -23.63
C ASP A 259 9.53 -10.83 -23.55
N SER A 260 8.74 -10.74 -22.48
CA SER A 260 7.54 -11.57 -22.28
C SER A 260 6.49 -11.35 -23.38
N LEU A 261 6.36 -10.11 -23.86
CA LEU A 261 5.46 -9.74 -24.97
C LEU A 261 6.10 -9.90 -26.36
N LYS A 262 7.36 -10.37 -26.44
CA LYS A 262 8.15 -10.49 -27.68
C LYS A 262 8.23 -9.19 -28.46
N LYS A 263 8.47 -8.08 -27.75
CA LYS A 263 8.57 -6.72 -28.31
C LYS A 263 10.03 -6.26 -28.30
N PRO A 264 10.47 -5.47 -29.30
CA PRO A 264 11.84 -4.97 -29.37
C PRO A 264 12.08 -3.85 -28.34
N TYR A 265 13.31 -3.76 -27.80
CA TYR A 265 13.73 -2.69 -26.87
C TYR A 265 13.69 -1.29 -27.47
N GLY A 266 13.57 -1.14 -28.78
CA GLY A 266 13.36 0.16 -29.44
C GLY A 266 12.06 0.87 -29.03
N PHE A 267 11.18 0.23 -28.26
CA PHE A 267 10.01 0.87 -27.63
C PHE A 267 10.39 1.68 -26.38
N ILE A 268 11.54 1.42 -25.76
CA ILE A 268 12.01 2.19 -24.58
C ILE A 268 12.29 3.62 -25.00
N ASP A 269 11.78 4.58 -24.21
CA ASP A 269 11.96 6.01 -24.40
C ASP A 269 12.41 6.63 -23.08
N PHE A 270 13.67 7.08 -23.04
CA PHE A 270 14.21 7.71 -21.83
C PHE A 270 13.72 9.15 -21.73
N VAL A 271 13.06 9.49 -20.65
CA VAL A 271 12.48 10.82 -20.39
C VAL A 271 13.19 11.52 -19.24
N GLU A 272 12.94 12.83 -19.05
CA GLU A 272 13.47 13.58 -17.92
C GLU A 272 13.18 12.89 -16.59
N ASP A 273 14.18 12.87 -15.71
CA ASP A 273 14.04 12.20 -14.42
C ASP A 273 13.13 12.98 -13.45
N ARG A 274 12.50 12.24 -12.53
CA ARG A 274 11.65 12.80 -11.48
C ARG A 274 12.48 13.62 -10.49
N LYS A 275 11.96 14.74 -10.03
CA LYS A 275 12.54 15.51 -8.92
C LYS A 275 12.49 14.70 -7.62
N GLY A 276 13.62 14.66 -6.91
CA GLY A 276 13.71 13.90 -5.65
C GLY A 276 13.53 12.39 -5.84
N HIS A 277 13.97 11.85 -6.97
CA HIS A 277 13.84 10.42 -7.29
C HIS A 277 14.85 9.61 -6.48
N ASP A 278 14.37 8.91 -5.48
CA ASP A 278 15.17 8.05 -4.62
C ASP A 278 15.89 6.96 -5.45
N TRP A 279 17.14 6.69 -5.08
CA TRP A 279 17.99 5.77 -5.83
C TRP A 279 17.61 4.31 -5.62
N ARG A 280 17.54 3.87 -4.34
CA ARG A 280 17.28 2.47 -4.00
C ARG A 280 16.36 2.35 -2.79
N TYR A 281 15.44 1.39 -2.86
CA TYR A 281 14.69 0.88 -1.73
C TYR A 281 14.94 -0.61 -1.58
N ALA A 282 15.23 -1.04 -0.36
CA ALA A 282 15.36 -2.43 0.01
C ALA A 282 14.90 -2.60 1.47
N MET A 283 14.16 -3.67 1.74
CA MET A 283 13.56 -3.90 3.05
C MET A 283 14.14 -5.12 3.74
N ASP A 284 14.58 -4.97 4.99
CA ASP A 284 14.80 -6.11 5.89
C ASP A 284 13.47 -6.54 6.49
N ILE A 285 13.11 -7.80 6.30
CA ILE A 285 11.87 -8.42 6.81
C ILE A 285 12.14 -9.39 7.96
N SER A 286 13.31 -9.33 8.57
CA SER A 286 13.72 -10.30 9.62
C SER A 286 12.75 -10.27 10.80
N LYS A 287 12.21 -9.13 11.17
CA LYS A 287 11.27 -8.99 12.28
C LYS A 287 9.97 -9.73 12.02
N ILE A 288 9.27 -9.43 10.93
CA ILE A 288 8.01 -10.11 10.61
C ILE A 288 8.22 -11.61 10.40
N LYS A 289 9.33 -12.02 9.80
CA LYS A 289 9.69 -13.42 9.63
C LYS A 289 9.90 -14.15 10.96
N ASN A 290 10.68 -13.54 11.87
CA ASN A 290 11.02 -14.17 13.13
C ASN A 290 9.85 -14.16 14.14
N GLU A 291 9.07 -13.08 14.18
CA GLU A 291 7.98 -12.93 15.14
C GLU A 291 6.68 -13.56 14.66
N LEU A 292 6.36 -13.44 13.37
CA LEU A 292 5.06 -13.88 12.84
C LEU A 292 5.15 -15.07 11.90
N GLY A 293 6.37 -15.45 11.45
CA GLY A 293 6.58 -16.60 10.56
C GLY A 293 6.23 -16.32 9.10
N TRP A 294 6.11 -15.04 8.70
CA TRP A 294 5.78 -14.68 7.32
C TRP A 294 7.03 -14.42 6.48
N SER A 295 6.94 -14.78 5.21
CA SER A 295 7.88 -14.38 4.15
C SER A 295 7.17 -14.41 2.78
N PRO A 296 7.60 -13.58 1.80
CA PRO A 296 7.01 -13.58 0.47
C PRO A 296 7.21 -14.93 -0.23
N ARG A 297 6.25 -15.34 -1.07
CA ARG A 297 6.25 -16.63 -1.76
C ARG A 297 6.16 -16.53 -3.26
N ILE A 298 5.57 -15.45 -3.78
CA ILE A 298 5.35 -15.25 -5.21
C ILE A 298 6.59 -14.59 -5.80
N LYS A 299 7.28 -15.29 -6.70
CA LYS A 299 8.43 -14.74 -7.42
C LYS A 299 7.96 -13.69 -8.42
N PHE A 300 8.79 -12.69 -8.65
CA PHE A 300 8.45 -11.58 -9.54
C PHE A 300 8.08 -12.05 -10.96
N GLU A 301 8.83 -12.98 -11.51
CA GLU A 301 8.61 -13.52 -12.85
C GLU A 301 7.25 -14.24 -12.98
N ASP A 302 6.84 -14.96 -11.94
CA ASP A 302 5.55 -15.67 -11.89
C ASP A 302 4.39 -14.65 -11.83
N GLY A 303 4.50 -13.64 -10.96
CA GLY A 303 3.50 -12.59 -10.82
C GLY A 303 3.36 -11.70 -12.06
N ILE A 304 4.48 -11.35 -12.73
CA ILE A 304 4.43 -10.66 -14.03
C ILE A 304 3.77 -11.55 -15.07
N GLY A 305 4.08 -12.84 -15.10
CA GLY A 305 3.45 -13.80 -16.01
C GLY A 305 1.93 -13.86 -15.87
N GLU A 306 1.38 -13.64 -14.68
CA GLU A 306 -0.06 -13.53 -14.46
C GLU A 306 -0.65 -12.27 -15.10
N LEU A 307 -0.01 -11.12 -14.97
CA LEU A 307 -0.49 -9.84 -15.47
C LEU A 307 -0.44 -9.74 -17.01
N LEU A 308 0.33 -10.59 -17.64
CA LEU A 308 0.51 -10.60 -19.11
C LEU A 308 -0.49 -11.51 -19.84
N LYS A 309 -1.17 -12.39 -19.14
CA LYS A 309 -2.24 -13.26 -19.69
C LYS A 309 -3.47 -12.44 -20.04
#